data_e6d7affadc0d176e740f319a3de9328b
#
_entry.id   e6d7affadc0d176e740f319a3de9328b
#
_cell.length_a   1.000
_cell.length_b   1.000
_cell.length_c   1.000
_cell.angle_alpha   90.00
_cell.angle_beta   90.00
_cell.angle_gamma   90.00
#
_symmetry.space_group_name_H-M   'P 1'
#
loop_
_entity.id
_entity.type
_entity.pdbx_description
1 polymer ?
#
loop_
_entity_poly.entity_id
_entity_poly.type
_entity_poly.pdbx_seq_one_letter_code
_entity_poly.pdbx_strand_id
1 'polypeptide(L)'
;ERAKRFGFSDGQIGKIMNLTTVEVRNLREKHKIIPYVKQIDTLAAEWPAKTNYLYLTYAADEHDINYENESQENLKKVIVLGSGTYRIGASVEFDWGCVNCLWGLKKQSMGVDQAIMINYNPETVSTDFDISDKLYFEEISGERVMDICELEKAYGIVVSAGGQIANNLAAKFVKYRQFFEKINLNILGTHASRIDMAEDRSKFSSLLDELHIEQPQW
;
A
#
# COMPACT_ATOMS: atom_id res chain seq x y z
N GLU A 1 12.96 6.64 18.19
CA GLU A 1 12.27 5.41 18.58
C GLU A 1 11.00 5.71 19.38
N ARG A 2 11.09 6.38 20.54
CA ARG A 2 9.95 6.66 21.43
C ARG A 2 8.75 7.28 20.69
N ALA A 3 8.97 8.24 19.78
CA ALA A 3 7.90 8.85 18.99
C ALA A 3 7.19 7.81 18.09
N LYS A 4 7.94 6.88 17.47
CA LYS A 4 7.36 5.82 16.65
C LYS A 4 6.53 4.85 17.49
N ARG A 5 6.98 4.47 18.68
CA ARG A 5 6.21 3.64 19.62
C ARG A 5 4.91 4.31 20.08
N PHE A 6 4.87 5.64 20.12
CA PHE A 6 3.65 6.41 20.41
C PHE A 6 2.78 6.67 19.18
N GLY A 7 3.09 6.12 18.02
CA GLY A 7 2.29 6.20 16.81
C GLY A 7 2.51 7.45 15.94
N PHE A 8 3.53 8.28 16.22
CA PHE A 8 3.83 9.43 15.36
C PHE A 8 4.37 8.97 14.01
N SER A 9 3.79 9.50 12.93
CA SER A 9 4.27 9.25 11.57
C SER A 9 5.60 9.97 11.29
N ASP A 10 6.35 9.49 10.29
CA ASP A 10 7.56 10.15 9.82
C ASP A 10 7.26 11.60 9.39
N GLY A 11 6.09 11.84 8.78
CA GLY A 11 5.64 13.18 8.41
C GLY A 11 5.39 14.10 9.61
N GLN A 12 4.81 13.59 10.70
CA GLN A 12 4.60 14.37 11.92
C GLN A 12 5.93 14.70 12.62
N ILE A 13 6.82 13.72 12.70
CA ILE A 13 8.17 13.91 13.25
C ILE A 13 8.94 14.93 12.40
N GLY A 14 8.86 14.81 11.07
CA GLY A 14 9.51 15.70 10.12
C GLY A 14 9.07 17.15 10.29
N LYS A 15 7.78 17.42 10.48
CA LYS A 15 7.29 18.78 10.75
C LYS A 15 7.92 19.41 11.99
N ILE A 16 8.12 18.63 13.05
CA ILE A 16 8.73 19.10 14.30
C ILE A 16 10.23 19.33 14.13
N MET A 17 10.89 18.46 13.39
CA MET A 17 12.34 18.49 13.17
C MET A 17 12.77 19.35 11.97
N ASN A 18 11.84 19.94 11.25
CA ASN A 18 12.07 20.63 9.97
C ASN A 18 12.75 19.73 8.92
N LEU A 19 12.31 18.48 8.83
CA LEU A 19 12.76 17.46 7.90
C LEU A 19 11.61 16.99 7.01
N THR A 20 11.93 16.48 5.84
CA THR A 20 10.97 15.78 5.01
C THR A 20 10.67 14.38 5.56
N THR A 21 9.54 13.78 5.15
CA THR A 21 9.18 12.39 5.51
C THR A 21 10.28 11.40 5.11
N VAL A 22 10.91 11.60 3.94
CA VAL A 22 11.99 10.73 3.44
C VAL A 22 13.26 10.87 4.29
N GLU A 23 13.61 12.08 4.70
CA GLU A 23 14.77 12.29 5.59
C GLU A 23 14.56 11.64 6.95
N VAL A 24 13.36 11.72 7.52
CA VAL A 24 13.03 11.02 8.78
C VAL A 24 13.09 9.51 8.58
N ARG A 25 12.56 8.97 7.46
CA ARG A 25 12.67 7.55 7.12
C ARG A 25 14.13 7.11 7.08
N ASN A 26 14.97 7.81 6.31
CA ASN A 26 16.40 7.49 6.19
C ASN A 26 17.11 7.55 7.55
N LEU A 27 16.74 8.52 8.40
CA LEU A 27 17.28 8.65 9.74
C LEU A 27 16.92 7.45 10.62
N ARG A 28 15.64 7.01 10.62
CA ARG A 28 15.22 5.87 11.43
C ARG A 28 15.82 4.55 10.93
N GLU A 29 15.93 4.34 9.62
CA GLU A 29 16.60 3.18 9.02
C GLU A 29 18.08 3.11 9.42
N LYS A 30 18.80 4.24 9.35
CA LYS A 30 20.19 4.35 9.81
C LYS A 30 20.36 3.91 11.27
N HIS A 31 19.36 4.19 12.11
CA HIS A 31 19.36 3.81 13.52
C HIS A 31 18.66 2.48 13.79
N LYS A 32 18.33 1.70 12.76
CA LYS A 32 17.61 0.43 12.84
C LYS A 32 16.26 0.53 13.57
N ILE A 33 15.61 1.68 13.48
CA ILE A 33 14.25 1.91 13.98
C ILE A 33 13.29 1.54 12.85
N ILE A 34 12.95 0.27 12.76
CA ILE A 34 12.08 -0.33 11.74
C ILE A 34 10.82 -0.90 12.40
N PRO A 35 9.68 -0.95 11.70
CA PRO A 35 8.53 -1.67 12.20
C PRO A 35 8.71 -3.17 12.02
N TYR A 36 8.08 -3.94 12.91
CA TYR A 36 8.00 -5.39 12.83
C TYR A 36 6.61 -5.81 12.39
N VAL A 37 6.53 -6.89 11.61
CA VAL A 37 5.28 -7.48 11.16
C VAL A 37 4.83 -8.52 12.16
N LYS A 38 3.61 -8.36 12.65
CA LYS A 38 2.98 -9.31 13.57
C LYS A 38 1.71 -9.87 12.93
N GLN A 39 1.40 -11.12 13.24
CA GLN A 39 0.17 -11.78 12.85
C GLN A 39 -0.93 -11.48 13.85
N ILE A 40 -2.15 -11.21 13.36
CA ILE A 40 -3.30 -11.02 14.22
C ILE A 40 -3.75 -12.38 14.74
N ASP A 41 -3.71 -12.54 16.06
CA ASP A 41 -4.24 -13.73 16.72
C ASP A 41 -5.77 -13.65 16.80
N THR A 42 -6.44 -14.51 16.06
CA THR A 42 -7.92 -14.60 16.02
C THR A 42 -8.47 -15.67 16.96
N LEU A 43 -7.61 -16.36 17.73
CA LEU A 43 -7.95 -17.53 18.53
C LEU A 43 -7.59 -17.36 20.01
N ALA A 44 -7.37 -16.12 20.49
CA ALA A 44 -7.05 -15.77 21.89
C ALA A 44 -5.89 -16.57 22.48
N ALA A 45 -4.88 -16.89 21.66
CA ALA A 45 -3.73 -17.73 22.01
C ALA A 45 -4.07 -19.15 22.48
N GLU A 46 -5.31 -19.59 22.35
CA GLU A 46 -5.71 -20.98 22.65
C GLU A 46 -5.18 -21.98 21.63
N TRP A 47 -4.99 -21.51 20.40
CA TRP A 47 -4.47 -22.29 19.28
C TRP A 47 -3.63 -21.40 18.35
N PRO A 48 -2.56 -21.90 17.71
CA PRO A 48 -1.79 -21.10 16.77
C PRO A 48 -2.67 -20.55 15.64
N ALA A 49 -2.76 -19.24 15.50
CA ALA A 49 -3.48 -18.60 14.41
C ALA A 49 -2.79 -18.92 13.07
N LYS A 50 -3.60 -19.29 12.06
CA LYS A 50 -3.14 -19.57 10.69
C LYS A 50 -3.69 -18.55 9.68
N THR A 51 -4.26 -17.45 10.16
CA THR A 51 -4.79 -16.39 9.31
C THR A 51 -3.65 -15.64 8.64
N ASN A 52 -3.92 -15.13 7.44
CA ASN A 52 -2.98 -14.28 6.70
C ASN A 52 -3.05 -12.79 7.11
N TYR A 53 -3.62 -12.49 8.27
CA TYR A 53 -3.85 -11.14 8.81
C TYR A 53 -2.62 -10.60 9.51
N LEU A 54 -2.06 -9.52 8.98
CA LEU A 54 -0.81 -8.93 9.41
C LEU A 54 -0.99 -7.45 9.76
N TYR A 55 -0.12 -6.94 10.61
CA TYR A 55 0.00 -5.50 10.90
C TYR A 55 1.44 -5.14 11.26
N LEU A 56 1.77 -3.84 11.21
CA LEU A 56 3.09 -3.33 11.55
C LEU A 56 3.08 -2.65 12.92
N THR A 57 4.11 -2.93 13.70
CA THR A 57 4.29 -2.30 15.02
C THR A 57 5.76 -1.96 15.28
N TYR A 58 5.99 -0.89 16.04
CA TYR A 58 7.31 -0.56 16.61
C TYR A 58 7.48 -1.08 18.05
N ALA A 59 6.48 -1.79 18.57
CA ALA A 59 6.48 -2.35 19.93
C ALA A 59 6.80 -3.85 19.97
N ALA A 60 7.55 -4.33 18.97
CA ALA A 60 8.03 -5.70 18.89
C ALA A 60 9.54 -5.73 18.60
N ASP A 61 10.16 -6.89 18.76
CA ASP A 61 11.60 -7.09 18.54
C ASP A 61 11.90 -8.08 17.41
N GLU A 62 10.86 -8.75 16.88
CA GLU A 62 10.97 -9.72 15.78
C GLU A 62 9.70 -9.77 14.92
N HIS A 63 9.84 -10.26 13.70
CA HIS A 63 8.73 -10.54 12.80
C HIS A 63 8.11 -11.91 13.11
N ASP A 64 6.79 -12.04 12.96
CA ASP A 64 6.12 -13.35 12.94
C ASP A 64 6.24 -14.05 11.59
N ILE A 65 6.62 -13.32 10.54
CA ILE A 65 6.82 -13.84 9.18
C ILE A 65 8.32 -14.08 8.93
N ASN A 66 8.66 -15.22 8.35
CA ASN A 66 10.03 -15.53 7.97
C ASN A 66 10.33 -15.05 6.54
N TYR A 67 10.69 -13.78 6.41
CA TYR A 67 11.04 -13.17 5.11
C TYR A 67 12.33 -13.73 4.48
N GLU A 68 13.23 -14.33 5.26
CA GLU A 68 14.46 -14.91 4.73
C GLU A 68 14.15 -16.14 3.89
N ASN A 69 13.27 -17.02 4.36
CA ASN A 69 12.81 -18.18 3.60
C ASN A 69 12.07 -17.76 2.31
N GLU A 70 11.15 -16.83 2.41
CA GLU A 70 10.41 -16.32 1.23
C GLU A 70 11.33 -15.64 0.21
N SER A 71 12.43 -15.03 0.66
CA SER A 71 13.40 -14.40 -0.24
C SER A 71 14.23 -15.43 -1.03
N GLN A 72 14.44 -16.63 -0.49
CA GLN A 72 15.12 -17.72 -1.19
C GLN A 72 14.28 -18.30 -2.33
N GLU A 73 12.96 -18.24 -2.21
CA GLU A 73 12.02 -18.72 -3.23
C GLU A 73 11.87 -17.77 -4.42
N ASN A 74 12.40 -16.54 -4.33
CA ASN A 74 12.33 -15.50 -5.37
C ASN A 74 10.91 -15.26 -5.91
N LEU A 75 9.93 -15.21 -5.01
CA LEU A 75 8.51 -15.08 -5.33
C LEU A 75 8.19 -13.72 -5.97
N LYS A 76 7.43 -13.74 -7.05
CA LYS A 76 6.88 -12.51 -7.65
C LYS A 76 5.64 -12.05 -6.90
N LYS A 77 5.81 -11.08 -6.02
CA LYS A 77 4.77 -10.54 -5.15
C LYS A 77 4.20 -9.24 -5.72
N VAL A 78 2.88 -9.11 -5.76
CA VAL A 78 2.19 -7.89 -6.18
C VAL A 78 1.26 -7.42 -5.07
N ILE A 79 1.36 -6.13 -4.74
CA ILE A 79 0.54 -5.48 -3.72
C ILE A 79 -0.61 -4.74 -4.38
N VAL A 80 -1.81 -4.87 -3.82
CA VAL A 80 -3.01 -4.10 -4.21
C VAL A 80 -3.39 -3.19 -3.04
N LEU A 81 -3.56 -1.89 -3.32
CA LEU A 81 -4.04 -0.93 -2.32
C LEU A 81 -5.56 -0.91 -2.29
N GLY A 82 -6.13 -1.03 -1.10
CA GLY A 82 -7.55 -1.00 -0.85
C GLY A 82 -8.16 0.40 -0.84
N SER A 83 -9.47 0.45 -0.59
CA SER A 83 -10.28 1.68 -0.56
C SER A 83 -10.40 2.31 0.83
N GLY A 84 -9.96 1.59 1.87
CA GLY A 84 -10.20 1.98 3.26
C GLY A 84 -11.65 1.80 3.68
N THR A 85 -12.04 2.49 4.77
CA THR A 85 -13.41 2.43 5.29
C THR A 85 -14.39 3.15 4.37
N TYR A 86 -15.63 2.66 4.31
CA TYR A 86 -16.69 3.27 3.52
C TYR A 86 -17.03 4.68 4.03
N ARG A 87 -17.27 5.59 3.11
CA ARG A 87 -17.64 6.97 3.35
C ARG A 87 -18.30 7.57 2.11
N ILE A 88 -18.85 8.78 2.22
CA ILE A 88 -19.36 9.51 1.06
C ILE A 88 -18.23 9.64 0.00
N GLY A 89 -18.48 9.16 -1.21
CA GLY A 89 -17.54 9.16 -2.32
C GLY A 89 -16.56 7.97 -2.37
N ALA A 90 -16.67 7.01 -1.44
CA ALA A 90 -15.90 5.77 -1.50
C ALA A 90 -16.65 4.64 -0.80
N SER A 91 -17.26 3.76 -1.56
CA SER A 91 -18.04 2.64 -1.04
C SER A 91 -17.66 1.30 -1.70
N VAL A 92 -18.55 0.34 -1.69
CA VAL A 92 -18.31 -1.07 -2.03
C VAL A 92 -17.79 -1.30 -3.45
N GLU A 93 -18.06 -0.40 -4.39
CA GLU A 93 -17.60 -0.51 -5.78
C GLU A 93 -16.07 -0.52 -5.91
N PHE A 94 -15.37 0.22 -5.07
CA PHE A 94 -13.91 0.21 -5.05
C PHE A 94 -13.35 -1.06 -4.41
N ASP A 95 -14.03 -1.58 -3.39
CA ASP A 95 -13.66 -2.88 -2.80
C ASP A 95 -13.85 -4.02 -3.82
N TRP A 96 -14.94 -4.02 -4.56
CA TRP A 96 -15.17 -4.94 -5.68
C TRP A 96 -14.05 -4.87 -6.71
N GLY A 97 -13.57 -3.67 -7.04
CA GLY A 97 -12.41 -3.47 -7.92
C GLY A 97 -11.14 -4.12 -7.36
N CYS A 98 -10.88 -3.97 -6.06
CA CYS A 98 -9.75 -4.59 -5.39
C CYS A 98 -9.83 -6.11 -5.40
N VAL A 99 -10.98 -6.69 -5.08
CA VAL A 99 -11.22 -8.15 -5.09
C VAL A 99 -10.97 -8.73 -6.48
N ASN A 100 -11.53 -8.11 -7.53
CA ASN A 100 -11.33 -8.58 -8.90
C ASN A 100 -9.88 -8.42 -9.37
N CYS A 101 -9.18 -7.38 -8.91
CA CYS A 101 -7.76 -7.21 -9.18
C CYS A 101 -6.95 -8.36 -8.56
N LEU A 102 -7.18 -8.68 -7.27
CA LEU A 102 -6.54 -9.80 -6.58
C LEU A 102 -6.80 -11.13 -7.28
N TRP A 103 -8.05 -11.44 -7.60
CA TRP A 103 -8.39 -12.66 -8.34
C TRP A 103 -7.78 -12.70 -9.74
N GLY A 104 -7.67 -11.54 -10.39
CA GLY A 104 -6.98 -11.42 -11.68
C GLY A 104 -5.51 -11.77 -11.57
N LEU A 105 -4.82 -11.24 -10.56
CA LEU A 105 -3.40 -11.49 -10.30
C LEU A 105 -3.11 -12.95 -9.94
N LYS A 106 -4.00 -13.61 -9.21
CA LYS A 106 -3.88 -15.03 -8.82
C LYS A 106 -4.09 -16.01 -9.97
N LYS A 107 -4.49 -15.55 -11.17
CA LYS A 107 -4.57 -16.42 -12.34
C LYS A 107 -3.18 -16.86 -12.78
N GLN A 108 -2.99 -18.15 -13.01
CA GLN A 108 -1.71 -18.74 -13.41
C GLN A 108 -1.04 -18.05 -14.61
N SER A 109 -1.83 -17.52 -15.54
CA SER A 109 -1.34 -16.81 -16.72
C SER A 109 -0.64 -15.49 -16.41
N MET A 110 -0.81 -14.92 -15.22
CA MET A 110 -0.19 -13.65 -14.80
C MET A 110 1.22 -13.83 -14.25
N GLY A 111 1.61 -15.06 -13.88
CA GLY A 111 2.93 -15.35 -13.31
C GLY A 111 3.20 -14.56 -12.04
N VAL A 112 2.18 -14.34 -11.22
CA VAL A 112 2.27 -13.75 -9.87
C VAL A 112 2.14 -14.88 -8.88
N ASP A 113 3.12 -14.97 -7.96
CA ASP A 113 3.16 -16.04 -6.98
C ASP A 113 2.35 -15.68 -5.72
N GLN A 114 2.36 -14.40 -5.33
CA GLN A 114 1.58 -13.91 -4.18
C GLN A 114 0.91 -12.57 -4.51
N ALA A 115 -0.39 -12.49 -4.27
CA ALA A 115 -1.19 -11.27 -4.33
C ALA A 115 -1.47 -10.80 -2.89
N ILE A 116 -0.94 -9.62 -2.55
CA ILE A 116 -0.96 -9.06 -1.21
C ILE A 116 -1.93 -7.88 -1.17
N MET A 117 -2.79 -7.83 -0.14
CA MET A 117 -3.71 -6.72 0.09
C MET A 117 -3.21 -5.81 1.21
N ILE A 118 -3.30 -4.49 1.03
CA ILE A 118 -3.19 -3.51 2.12
C ILE A 118 -4.53 -2.78 2.23
N ASN A 119 -5.23 -2.96 3.31
CA ASN A 119 -6.48 -2.27 3.60
C ASN A 119 -6.72 -2.18 5.11
N TYR A 120 -7.48 -1.17 5.54
CA TYR A 120 -7.81 -0.97 6.97
C TYR A 120 -9.31 -1.05 7.27
N ASN A 121 -10.12 -1.46 6.31
CA ASN A 121 -11.54 -1.75 6.55
C ASN A 121 -11.67 -3.23 6.94
N PRO A 122 -12.04 -3.56 8.19
CA PRO A 122 -12.15 -4.96 8.63
C PRO A 122 -13.46 -5.62 8.20
N GLU A 123 -14.41 -4.87 7.66
CA GLU A 123 -15.76 -5.34 7.33
C GLU A 123 -16.04 -5.27 5.83
N THR A 124 -15.09 -5.72 5.01
CA THR A 124 -15.25 -5.71 3.56
C THR A 124 -14.65 -6.97 2.93
N VAL A 125 -15.10 -7.33 1.73
CA VAL A 125 -14.73 -8.58 1.06
C VAL A 125 -13.25 -8.66 0.75
N SER A 126 -12.59 -7.55 0.38
CA SER A 126 -11.14 -7.57 0.10
C SER A 126 -10.29 -7.93 1.31
N THR A 127 -10.85 -7.85 2.51
CA THR A 127 -10.19 -8.21 3.77
C THR A 127 -10.62 -9.58 4.32
N ASP A 128 -11.37 -10.35 3.56
CA ASP A 128 -11.66 -11.75 3.91
C ASP A 128 -10.40 -12.61 3.69
N PHE A 129 -10.23 -13.62 4.55
CA PHE A 129 -8.99 -14.41 4.64
C PHE A 129 -8.63 -15.19 3.38
N ASP A 130 -9.60 -15.50 2.52
CA ASP A 130 -9.44 -16.31 1.31
C ASP A 130 -9.25 -15.49 0.01
N ILE A 131 -9.28 -14.17 0.11
CA ILE A 131 -9.20 -13.27 -1.06
C ILE A 131 -7.76 -13.03 -1.49
N SER A 132 -6.85 -12.74 -0.54
CA SER A 132 -5.43 -12.49 -0.81
C SER A 132 -4.54 -13.54 -0.14
N ASP A 133 -3.29 -13.64 -0.57
CA ASP A 133 -2.32 -14.56 0.05
C ASP A 133 -1.77 -13.99 1.37
N LYS A 134 -1.68 -12.65 1.46
CA LYS A 134 -1.40 -11.90 2.68
C LYS A 134 -2.28 -10.66 2.75
N LEU A 135 -2.75 -10.32 3.94
CA LEU A 135 -3.52 -9.13 4.22
C LEU A 135 -2.85 -8.30 5.29
N TYR A 136 -2.44 -7.09 4.95
CA TYR A 136 -1.96 -6.10 5.91
C TYR A 136 -3.12 -5.19 6.31
N PHE A 137 -3.57 -5.31 7.55
CA PHE A 137 -4.46 -4.35 8.19
C PHE A 137 -3.65 -3.11 8.58
N GLU A 138 -3.47 -2.22 7.61
CA GLU A 138 -2.62 -1.04 7.78
C GLU A 138 -3.19 0.18 7.06
N GLU A 139 -2.84 1.34 7.60
CA GLU A 139 -3.13 2.61 6.98
C GLU A 139 -2.52 2.69 5.57
N ILE A 140 -3.31 3.12 4.60
CA ILE A 140 -2.85 3.35 3.23
C ILE A 140 -2.16 4.71 3.17
N SER A 141 -1.04 4.83 3.89
CA SER A 141 -0.14 5.99 3.88
C SER A 141 1.16 5.67 3.16
N GLY A 142 1.85 6.70 2.66
CA GLY A 142 3.13 6.51 1.97
C GLY A 142 4.15 5.79 2.83
N GLU A 143 4.21 6.10 4.12
CA GLU A 143 5.13 5.49 5.07
C GLU A 143 4.88 3.98 5.21
N ARG A 144 3.64 3.59 5.52
CA ARG A 144 3.28 2.18 5.75
C ARG A 144 3.40 1.33 4.49
N VAL A 145 2.93 1.88 3.38
CA VAL A 145 3.03 1.19 2.08
C VAL A 145 4.49 0.98 1.68
N MET A 146 5.37 1.98 1.86
CA MET A 146 6.80 1.82 1.60
C MET A 146 7.44 0.78 2.50
N ASP A 147 7.12 0.75 3.80
CA ASP A 147 7.63 -0.25 4.74
C ASP A 147 7.23 -1.68 4.30
N ILE A 148 5.96 -1.88 3.91
CA ILE A 148 5.47 -3.19 3.45
C ILE A 148 6.11 -3.58 2.11
N CYS A 149 6.23 -2.65 1.15
CA CYS A 149 6.86 -2.94 -0.14
C CYS A 149 8.31 -3.39 0.01
N GLU A 150 9.06 -2.79 0.94
CA GLU A 150 10.46 -3.13 1.21
C GLU A 150 10.57 -4.47 1.94
N LEU A 151 9.75 -4.72 2.96
CA LEU A 151 9.71 -5.98 3.72
C LEU A 151 9.34 -7.17 2.83
N GLU A 152 8.30 -7.01 2.00
CA GLU A 152 7.85 -8.07 1.09
C GLU A 152 8.73 -8.23 -0.15
N LYS A 153 9.66 -7.30 -0.42
CA LYS A 153 10.43 -7.23 -1.67
C LYS A 153 9.50 -7.30 -2.89
N ALA A 154 8.44 -6.51 -2.84
CA ALA A 154 7.38 -6.57 -3.83
C ALA A 154 7.90 -6.25 -5.25
N TYR A 155 7.49 -7.03 -6.24
CA TYR A 155 7.75 -6.77 -7.65
C TYR A 155 7.00 -5.53 -8.14
N GLY A 156 5.77 -5.33 -7.67
CA GLY A 156 4.96 -4.21 -8.10
C GLY A 156 3.78 -3.92 -7.18
N ILE A 157 3.21 -2.74 -7.38
CA ILE A 157 2.06 -2.24 -6.63
C ILE A 157 0.98 -1.69 -7.56
N VAL A 158 -0.28 -2.09 -7.33
CA VAL A 158 -1.45 -1.58 -8.02
C VAL A 158 -2.09 -0.48 -7.17
N VAL A 159 -2.14 0.73 -7.71
CA VAL A 159 -2.61 1.94 -6.99
C VAL A 159 -3.98 2.44 -7.45
N SER A 160 -4.51 1.90 -8.54
CA SER A 160 -5.73 2.42 -9.18
C SER A 160 -7.00 1.63 -8.86
N ALA A 161 -6.92 0.51 -8.12
CA ALA A 161 -8.08 -0.32 -7.80
C ALA A 161 -8.90 0.23 -6.62
N GLY A 162 -8.26 0.81 -5.61
CA GLY A 162 -8.86 1.21 -4.34
C GLY A 162 -9.48 2.62 -4.30
N GLY A 163 -9.68 3.25 -5.45
CA GLY A 163 -10.30 4.59 -5.52
C GLY A 163 -9.42 5.71 -4.97
N GLN A 164 -10.05 6.75 -4.44
CA GLN A 164 -9.41 8.04 -4.14
C GLN A 164 -8.23 7.96 -3.16
N ILE A 165 -8.28 7.09 -2.14
CA ILE A 165 -7.17 6.98 -1.17
C ILE A 165 -5.92 6.43 -1.87
N ALA A 166 -6.06 5.36 -2.63
CA ALA A 166 -4.97 4.76 -3.38
C ALA A 166 -4.44 5.71 -4.47
N ASN A 167 -5.33 6.39 -5.20
CA ASN A 167 -4.98 7.37 -6.22
C ASN A 167 -4.22 8.57 -5.65
N ASN A 168 -4.67 9.13 -4.52
CA ASN A 168 -3.96 10.22 -3.83
C ASN A 168 -2.55 9.81 -3.39
N LEU A 169 -2.35 8.53 -3.09
CA LEU A 169 -1.04 8.01 -2.76
C LEU A 169 -0.16 7.89 -4.02
N ALA A 170 -0.74 7.52 -5.16
CA ALA A 170 -0.03 7.47 -6.44
C ALA A 170 0.63 8.81 -6.81
N ALA A 171 -0.07 9.93 -6.60
CA ALA A 171 0.49 11.26 -6.81
C ALA A 171 1.70 11.55 -5.88
N LYS A 172 1.68 11.02 -4.66
CA LYS A 172 2.81 11.13 -3.72
C LYS A 172 4.00 10.25 -4.14
N PHE A 173 3.75 9.14 -4.80
CA PHE A 173 4.80 8.22 -5.27
C PHE A 173 5.74 8.86 -6.30
N VAL A 174 5.28 9.83 -7.05
CA VAL A 174 6.16 10.64 -7.91
C VAL A 174 7.28 11.30 -7.09
N LYS A 175 6.98 11.75 -5.86
CA LYS A 175 7.97 12.34 -4.93
C LYS A 175 8.91 11.28 -4.31
N TYR A 176 8.50 10.02 -4.28
CA TYR A 176 9.26 8.90 -3.72
C TYR A 176 9.94 8.04 -4.79
N ARG A 177 10.05 8.55 -6.03
CA ARG A 177 10.61 7.83 -7.16
C ARG A 177 11.97 7.19 -6.84
N GLN A 178 12.88 7.92 -6.20
CA GLN A 178 14.19 7.40 -5.81
C GLN A 178 14.11 6.20 -4.86
N PHE A 179 13.11 6.18 -3.97
CA PHE A 179 12.88 5.03 -3.10
C PHE A 179 12.41 3.81 -3.92
N PHE A 180 11.46 3.98 -4.83
CA PHE A 180 10.96 2.89 -5.67
C PHE A 180 12.04 2.33 -6.59
N GLU A 181 12.90 3.19 -7.14
CA GLU A 181 14.07 2.77 -7.93
C GLU A 181 15.06 1.96 -7.07
N LYS A 182 15.31 2.39 -5.82
CA LYS A 182 16.20 1.69 -4.87
C LYS A 182 15.75 0.26 -4.58
N ILE A 183 14.44 0.04 -4.42
CA ILE A 183 13.87 -1.28 -4.11
C ILE A 183 13.37 -2.04 -5.35
N ASN A 184 13.58 -1.47 -6.56
CA ASN A 184 13.13 -2.03 -7.84
C ASN A 184 11.62 -2.32 -7.90
N LEU A 185 10.80 -1.43 -7.32
CA LEU A 185 9.35 -1.56 -7.28
C LEU A 185 8.68 -0.94 -8.51
N ASN A 186 7.81 -1.68 -9.16
CA ASN A 186 7.05 -1.22 -10.31
C ASN A 186 5.66 -0.71 -9.89
N ILE A 187 5.23 0.44 -10.42
CA ILE A 187 3.83 0.85 -10.34
C ILE A 187 3.09 0.20 -11.50
N LEU A 188 2.13 -0.66 -11.18
CA LEU A 188 1.36 -1.45 -12.15
C LEU A 188 0.01 -0.78 -12.42
N GLY A 189 -0.49 -0.97 -13.65
CA GLY A 189 -1.74 -0.37 -14.11
C GLY A 189 -1.56 1.06 -14.60
N THR A 190 -2.47 1.97 -14.23
CA THR A 190 -2.43 3.36 -14.69
C THR A 190 -1.25 4.11 -14.08
N HIS A 191 -0.43 4.72 -14.92
CA HIS A 191 0.73 5.50 -14.48
C HIS A 191 0.31 6.69 -13.62
N ALA A 192 1.03 6.96 -12.53
CA ALA A 192 0.69 7.99 -11.53
C ALA A 192 0.48 9.38 -12.15
N SER A 193 1.26 9.77 -13.17
CA SER A 193 1.06 11.06 -13.86
C SER A 193 -0.25 11.13 -14.65
N ARG A 194 -0.78 10.00 -15.12
CA ARG A 194 -2.06 9.96 -15.83
C ARG A 194 -3.24 9.99 -14.87
N ILE A 195 -3.08 9.42 -13.68
CA ILE A 195 -4.05 9.56 -12.58
C ILE A 195 -4.15 11.03 -12.20
N ASP A 196 -3.03 11.71 -11.98
CA ASP A 196 -2.98 13.14 -11.63
C ASP A 196 -3.62 14.03 -12.73
N MET A 197 -3.37 13.70 -14.00
CA MET A 197 -4.02 14.41 -15.13
C MET A 197 -5.54 14.21 -15.17
N ALA A 198 -6.02 13.02 -14.83
CA ALA A 198 -7.45 12.71 -14.86
C ALA A 198 -8.23 13.28 -13.66
N GLU A 199 -7.58 13.43 -12.51
CA GLU A 199 -8.21 13.91 -11.27
C GLU A 199 -8.19 15.43 -11.12
N ASP A 200 -7.18 16.10 -11.66
CA ASP A 200 -7.09 17.57 -11.64
C ASP A 200 -7.96 18.16 -12.77
N ARG A 201 -8.99 18.91 -12.39
CA ARG A 201 -9.94 19.50 -13.36
C ARG A 201 -9.28 20.36 -14.43
N SER A 202 -8.31 21.18 -14.04
CA SER A 202 -7.62 22.06 -14.99
C SER A 202 -6.78 21.26 -15.98
N LYS A 203 -6.02 20.26 -15.50
CA LYS A 203 -5.21 19.39 -16.36
C LYS A 203 -6.08 18.55 -17.28
N PHE A 204 -7.19 18.01 -16.75
CA PHE A 204 -8.12 17.20 -17.54
C PHE A 204 -8.80 18.04 -18.62
N SER A 205 -9.28 19.26 -18.28
CA SER A 205 -9.86 20.19 -19.24
C SER A 205 -8.86 20.56 -20.34
N SER A 206 -7.62 20.89 -20.00
CA SER A 206 -6.57 21.16 -20.98
C SER A 206 -6.32 20.00 -21.93
N LEU A 207 -6.35 18.76 -21.39
CA LEU A 207 -6.23 17.54 -22.22
C LEU A 207 -7.40 17.40 -23.19
N LEU A 208 -8.65 17.68 -22.75
CA LEU A 208 -9.82 17.62 -23.62
C LEU A 208 -9.75 18.67 -24.74
N ASP A 209 -9.27 19.89 -24.42
CA ASP A 209 -9.05 20.95 -25.40
C ASP A 209 -8.00 20.55 -26.45
N GLU A 210 -6.88 19.94 -26.02
CA GLU A 210 -5.85 19.41 -26.93
C GLU A 210 -6.39 18.32 -27.86
N LEU A 211 -7.31 17.50 -27.37
CA LEU A 211 -7.95 16.43 -28.11
C LEU A 211 -9.17 16.88 -28.94
N HIS A 212 -9.53 18.18 -28.86
CA HIS A 212 -10.72 18.75 -29.49
C HIS A 212 -12.02 18.06 -29.06
N ILE A 213 -12.12 17.66 -27.81
CA ILE A 213 -13.30 17.05 -27.22
C ILE A 213 -14.08 18.15 -26.50
N GLU A 214 -15.36 18.32 -26.88
CA GLU A 214 -16.26 19.31 -26.26
C GLU A 214 -16.49 18.96 -24.77
N GLN A 215 -16.51 19.99 -23.95
CA GLN A 215 -16.74 19.89 -22.52
C GLN A 215 -17.68 21.01 -22.03
N PRO A 216 -18.43 20.83 -20.93
CA PRO A 216 -19.19 21.87 -20.30
C PRO A 216 -18.32 23.05 -19.85
N GLN A 217 -18.85 24.23 -19.89
CA GLN A 217 -18.18 25.39 -19.28
C GLN A 217 -18.15 25.25 -17.75
N TRP A 218 -17.03 25.58 -17.14
CA TRP A 218 -16.79 25.44 -15.70
C TRP A 218 -15.89 26.53 -15.13
#